data_3a26e6a3e6b81a88ced6ff448e4a2712
#
_entry.id   3a26e6a3e6b81a88ced6ff448e4a2712
#
_cell.length_a   1.000
_cell.length_b   1.000
_cell.length_c   1.000
_cell.angle_alpha   90.00
_cell.angle_beta   90.00
_cell.angle_gamma   90.00
#
_symmetry.space_group_name_H-M   'P 1'
#
loop_
_entity.id
_entity.type
_entity.pdbx_description
1 polymer ?
#
loop_
_entity_poly.entity_id
_entity_poly.type
_entity_poly.pdbx_seq_one_letter_code
_entity_poly.pdbx_strand_id
1 'polypeptide(L)'
;IDPHLRWHTQRVTHAMREARSGHRSVLVWFTGLPSSGKSTLAHGLEERLFADRRSAYVLDGDNVRHGLCRDLGFAARDRAENIRRIGELANLFLDAGIITLAAFVSPYEADRRKVRELVGAENFIEVYCRCPVEVCESRDEKGNYAKARAGGIAHFTGVSAPYETPERPDLVLDTNRT
;
A
#
# COMPACT_ATOMS: atom_id res chain seq x y z
N ILE A 1 -3.03 16.96 -19.94
CA ILE A 1 -1.61 17.27 -19.65
C ILE A 1 -1.36 18.67 -20.18
N ASP A 2 -0.71 19.51 -19.40
CA ASP A 2 -0.34 20.88 -19.78
C ASP A 2 0.54 20.82 -21.05
N PRO A 3 0.22 21.58 -22.12
CA PRO A 3 0.97 21.55 -23.39
C PRO A 3 2.42 22.04 -23.26
N HIS A 4 2.76 22.68 -22.16
CA HIS A 4 4.12 23.12 -21.84
C HIS A 4 4.99 22.03 -21.22
N LEU A 5 4.39 20.90 -20.79
CA LEU A 5 5.13 19.78 -20.22
C LEU A 5 5.64 18.83 -21.33
N ARG A 6 6.93 18.53 -21.28
CA ARG A 6 7.56 17.55 -22.15
C ARG A 6 8.12 16.40 -21.31
N TRP A 7 7.86 15.17 -21.75
CA TRP A 7 8.50 14.01 -21.16
C TRP A 7 9.98 13.95 -21.59
N HIS A 8 10.88 13.86 -20.61
CA HIS A 8 12.31 13.71 -20.86
C HIS A 8 12.68 12.22 -20.79
N THR A 9 13.22 11.68 -21.87
CA THR A 9 13.71 10.30 -21.90
C THR A 9 14.97 10.17 -21.06
N GLN A 10 14.97 9.23 -20.14
CA GLN A 10 16.10 8.95 -19.26
C GLN A 10 17.18 8.17 -20.02
N ARG A 11 18.47 8.51 -19.78
CA ARG A 11 19.60 7.75 -20.29
C ARG A 11 19.86 6.47 -19.49
N VAL A 12 19.61 6.51 -18.17
CA VAL A 12 19.66 5.34 -17.30
C VAL A 12 18.26 4.74 -17.26
N THR A 13 18.10 3.59 -17.89
CA THR A 13 16.79 2.94 -18.03
C THR A 13 16.45 2.07 -16.81
N HIS A 14 15.18 1.73 -16.65
CA HIS A 14 14.70 0.77 -15.68
C HIS A 14 15.48 -0.57 -15.73
N ALA A 15 15.63 -1.15 -16.92
CA ALA A 15 16.40 -2.38 -17.12
C ALA A 15 17.86 -2.28 -16.66
N MET A 16 18.52 -1.13 -16.87
CA MET A 16 19.88 -0.90 -16.37
C MET A 16 19.94 -0.86 -14.84
N ARG A 17 18.92 -0.30 -14.20
CA ARG A 17 18.81 -0.27 -12.74
C ARG A 17 18.60 -1.66 -12.16
N GLU A 18 17.69 -2.44 -12.72
CA GLU A 18 17.45 -3.83 -12.31
C GLU A 18 18.69 -4.71 -12.50
N ALA A 19 19.38 -4.59 -13.63
CA ALA A 19 20.63 -5.31 -13.88
C ALA A 19 21.69 -4.96 -12.83
N ARG A 20 21.81 -3.69 -12.46
CA ARG A 20 22.75 -3.23 -11.42
C ARG A 20 22.37 -3.74 -10.04
N SER A 21 21.08 -3.74 -9.70
CA SER A 21 20.56 -4.19 -8.40
C SER A 21 20.56 -5.70 -8.25
N GLY A 22 20.64 -6.45 -9.37
CA GLY A 22 20.58 -7.90 -9.40
C GLY A 22 19.20 -8.47 -9.02
N HIS A 23 18.14 -7.68 -9.16
CA HIS A 23 16.75 -8.11 -8.95
C HIS A 23 15.78 -7.26 -9.78
N ARG A 24 14.59 -7.82 -10.02
CA ARG A 24 13.47 -7.07 -10.59
C ARG A 24 12.85 -6.17 -9.51
N SER A 25 12.34 -5.02 -9.92
CA SER A 25 11.49 -4.19 -9.10
C SER A 25 10.04 -4.64 -9.22
N VAL A 26 9.34 -4.70 -8.08
CA VAL A 26 7.93 -5.05 -8.00
C VAL A 26 7.26 -4.23 -6.92
N LEU A 27 5.96 -4.00 -7.06
CA LEU A 27 5.12 -3.42 -6.03
C LEU A 27 4.35 -4.54 -5.32
N VAL A 28 4.66 -4.76 -4.04
CA VAL A 28 3.89 -5.63 -3.16
C VAL A 28 2.90 -4.77 -2.39
N TRP A 29 1.62 -4.96 -2.67
CA TRP A 29 0.52 -4.17 -2.13
C TRP A 29 -0.23 -4.92 -1.05
N PHE A 30 0.07 -4.61 0.22
CA PHE A 30 -0.64 -5.18 1.35
C PHE A 30 -1.93 -4.40 1.60
N THR A 31 -3.07 -5.08 1.51
CA THR A 31 -4.40 -4.53 1.80
C THR A 31 -5.10 -5.34 2.90
N GLY A 32 -6.01 -4.72 3.63
CA GLY A 32 -6.75 -5.34 4.73
C GLY A 32 -7.24 -4.31 5.74
N LEU A 33 -8.03 -4.74 6.71
CA LEU A 33 -8.60 -3.90 7.76
C LEU A 33 -7.51 -3.18 8.58
N PRO A 34 -7.80 -2.06 9.25
CA PRO A 34 -6.92 -1.51 10.26
C PRO A 34 -6.50 -2.60 11.27
N SER A 35 -5.28 -2.57 11.74
CA SER A 35 -4.71 -3.57 12.68
C SER A 35 -4.67 -5.03 12.18
N SER A 36 -4.83 -5.28 10.87
CA SER A 36 -4.73 -6.63 10.28
C SER A 36 -3.29 -7.12 10.08
N GLY A 37 -2.26 -6.42 10.57
CA GLY A 37 -0.86 -6.84 10.48
C GLY A 37 -0.11 -6.44 9.21
N LYS A 38 -0.69 -5.59 8.33
CA LYS A 38 -0.06 -5.14 7.07
C LYS A 38 1.33 -4.55 7.26
N SER A 39 1.46 -3.58 8.16
CA SER A 39 2.74 -2.90 8.44
C SER A 39 3.78 -3.86 9.00
N THR A 40 3.38 -4.75 9.90
CA THR A 40 4.24 -5.78 10.48
C THR A 40 4.81 -6.71 9.39
N LEU A 41 3.95 -7.17 8.48
CA LEU A 41 4.36 -8.02 7.37
C LEU A 41 5.25 -7.28 6.37
N ALA A 42 4.92 -6.02 6.05
CA ALA A 42 5.72 -5.21 5.13
C ALA A 42 7.13 -4.96 5.68
N HIS A 43 7.26 -4.55 6.95
CA HIS A 43 8.56 -4.34 7.58
C HIS A 43 9.35 -5.65 7.76
N GLY A 44 8.70 -6.75 8.14
CA GLY A 44 9.37 -8.05 8.22
C GLY A 44 9.89 -8.53 6.85
N LEU A 45 9.15 -8.26 5.77
CA LEU A 45 9.61 -8.55 4.41
C LEU A 45 10.76 -7.63 4.01
N GLU A 46 10.70 -6.33 4.35
CA GLU A 46 11.78 -5.37 4.10
C GLU A 46 13.08 -5.81 4.77
N GLU A 47 13.04 -6.19 6.05
CA GLU A 47 14.19 -6.70 6.79
C GLU A 47 14.82 -7.92 6.10
N ARG A 48 13.99 -8.85 5.63
CA ARG A 48 14.45 -10.03 4.91
C ARG A 48 15.10 -9.69 3.58
N LEU A 49 14.46 -8.82 2.79
CA LEU A 49 15.00 -8.35 1.51
C LEU A 49 16.31 -7.59 1.71
N PHE A 50 16.41 -6.77 2.76
CA PHE A 50 17.62 -6.05 3.11
C PHE A 50 18.77 -7.00 3.48
N ALA A 51 18.49 -8.04 4.29
CA ALA A 51 19.47 -9.08 4.61
C ALA A 51 19.97 -9.81 3.36
N ASP A 52 19.10 -10.01 2.37
CA ASP A 52 19.42 -10.61 1.08
C ASP A 52 20.02 -9.59 0.07
N ARG A 53 20.42 -8.39 0.56
CA ARG A 53 21.02 -7.29 -0.24
C ARG A 53 20.12 -6.81 -1.39
N ARG A 54 18.80 -6.87 -1.22
CA ARG A 54 17.82 -6.33 -2.16
C ARG A 54 17.43 -4.92 -1.75
N SER A 55 17.33 -4.01 -2.73
CA SER A 55 16.84 -2.66 -2.50
C SER A 55 15.33 -2.69 -2.34
N ALA A 56 14.83 -2.49 -1.13
CA ALA A 56 13.41 -2.44 -0.82
C ALA A 56 13.08 -1.18 0.00
N TYR A 57 11.82 -0.74 -0.05
CA TYR A 57 11.32 0.37 0.74
C TYR A 57 9.84 0.21 1.10
N VAL A 58 9.51 0.42 2.37
CA VAL A 58 8.12 0.37 2.86
C VAL A 58 7.47 1.75 2.74
N LEU A 59 6.33 1.80 2.05
CA LEU A 59 5.38 2.91 2.07
C LEU A 59 4.25 2.54 3.03
N ASP A 60 4.31 3.07 4.25
CA ASP A 60 3.30 2.83 5.28
C ASP A 60 2.23 3.93 5.28
N GLY A 61 0.96 3.52 5.43
CA GLY A 61 -0.20 4.40 5.36
C GLY A 61 -0.22 5.50 6.42
N ASP A 62 0.29 5.23 7.63
CA ASP A 62 0.39 6.24 8.67
C ASP A 62 1.56 7.19 8.39
N ASN A 63 2.72 6.66 7.99
CA ASN A 63 3.92 7.46 7.73
C ASN A 63 3.73 8.46 6.60
N VAL A 64 3.11 8.06 5.48
CA VAL A 64 2.91 8.99 4.34
C VAL A 64 1.95 10.13 4.68
N ARG A 65 1.09 9.96 5.68
CA ARG A 65 0.18 11.01 6.17
C ARG A 65 0.86 12.06 7.03
N HIS A 66 2.09 11.83 7.47
CA HIS A 66 2.91 12.87 8.11
C HIS A 66 3.59 13.80 7.10
N GLY A 67 3.66 13.43 5.82
CA GLY A 67 4.32 14.18 4.76
C GLY A 67 3.49 14.27 3.48
N LEU A 68 3.69 13.34 2.57
CA LEU A 68 3.15 13.33 1.20
C LEU A 68 1.62 13.50 1.13
N CYS A 69 0.90 12.96 2.10
CA CYS A 69 -0.56 12.95 2.14
C CYS A 69 -1.13 13.67 3.38
N ARG A 70 -0.37 14.59 3.99
CA ARG A 70 -0.79 15.31 5.22
C ARG A 70 -2.02 16.21 5.04
N ASP A 71 -2.28 16.61 3.82
CA ASP A 71 -3.40 17.43 3.40
C ASP A 71 -4.72 16.65 3.22
N LEU A 72 -4.67 15.32 3.29
CA LEU A 72 -5.81 14.44 3.02
C LEU A 72 -6.45 13.93 4.31
N GLY A 73 -7.79 13.96 4.35
CA GLY A 73 -8.60 13.34 5.39
C GLY A 73 -8.90 11.85 5.13
N PHE A 74 -10.05 11.38 5.67
CA PHE A 74 -10.48 10.00 5.59
C PHE A 74 -11.80 9.81 4.81
N ALA A 75 -12.34 10.88 4.21
CA ALA A 75 -13.47 10.77 3.30
C ALA A 75 -13.10 9.92 2.07
N ALA A 76 -14.09 9.36 1.39
CA ALA A 76 -13.86 8.46 0.25
C ALA A 76 -12.97 9.11 -0.83
N ARG A 77 -13.21 10.40 -1.14
CA ARG A 77 -12.39 11.17 -2.08
C ARG A 77 -10.93 11.27 -1.64
N ASP A 78 -10.69 11.56 -0.36
CA ASP A 78 -9.34 11.71 0.16
C ASP A 78 -8.59 10.37 0.20
N ARG A 79 -9.31 9.28 0.46
CA ARG A 79 -8.76 7.92 0.40
C ARG A 79 -8.34 7.56 -1.02
N ALA A 80 -9.20 7.84 -2.01
CA ALA A 80 -8.89 7.60 -3.42
C ALA A 80 -7.67 8.43 -3.87
N GLU A 81 -7.59 9.71 -3.50
CA GLU A 81 -6.45 10.56 -3.81
C GLU A 81 -5.17 10.09 -3.09
N ASN A 82 -5.27 9.62 -1.83
CA ASN A 82 -4.15 9.02 -1.13
C ASN A 82 -3.59 7.82 -1.93
N ILE A 83 -4.45 6.87 -2.32
CA ILE A 83 -4.05 5.69 -3.09
C ILE A 83 -3.47 6.08 -4.45
N ARG A 84 -4.04 7.07 -5.13
CA ARG A 84 -3.50 7.60 -6.39
C ARG A 84 -2.07 8.13 -6.22
N ARG A 85 -1.82 8.98 -5.19
CA ARG A 85 -0.47 9.52 -4.93
C ARG A 85 0.53 8.41 -4.62
N ILE A 86 0.12 7.42 -3.85
CA ILE A 86 0.99 6.28 -3.52
C ILE A 86 1.28 5.44 -4.76
N GLY A 87 0.30 5.23 -5.63
CA GLY A 87 0.51 4.55 -6.92
C GLY A 87 1.56 5.24 -7.78
N GLU A 88 1.47 6.57 -7.93
CA GLU A 88 2.46 7.36 -8.68
C GLU A 88 3.86 7.28 -8.05
N LEU A 89 3.96 7.40 -6.71
CA LEU A 89 5.23 7.27 -6.01
C LEU A 89 5.82 5.87 -6.18
N ALA A 90 5.00 4.82 -6.05
CA ALA A 90 5.42 3.44 -6.25
C ALA A 90 5.92 3.22 -7.69
N ASN A 91 5.25 3.80 -8.70
CA ASN A 91 5.69 3.73 -10.08
C ASN A 91 7.09 4.35 -10.30
N LEU A 92 7.37 5.49 -9.64
CA LEU A 92 8.70 6.10 -9.66
C LEU A 92 9.76 5.21 -8.97
N PHE A 93 9.40 4.55 -7.87
CA PHE A 93 10.30 3.63 -7.17
C PHE A 93 10.58 2.38 -8.00
N LEU A 94 9.59 1.85 -8.71
CA LEU A 94 9.78 0.76 -9.66
C LEU A 94 10.74 1.16 -10.77
N ASP A 95 10.55 2.34 -11.38
CA ASP A 95 11.49 2.85 -12.39
C ASP A 95 12.90 3.02 -11.81
N ALA A 96 13.03 3.39 -10.53
CA ALA A 96 14.30 3.46 -9.83
C ALA A 96 14.94 2.08 -9.53
N GLY A 97 14.24 0.97 -9.80
CA GLY A 97 14.73 -0.40 -9.56
C GLY A 97 14.54 -0.86 -8.12
N ILE A 98 13.61 -0.26 -7.37
CA ILE A 98 13.35 -0.52 -5.95
C ILE A 98 12.13 -1.43 -5.79
N ILE A 99 12.25 -2.49 -4.99
CA ILE A 99 11.09 -3.27 -4.54
C ILE A 99 10.29 -2.40 -3.57
N THR A 100 9.03 -2.13 -3.90
CA THR A 100 8.18 -1.25 -3.10
C THR A 100 7.16 -2.07 -2.32
N LEU A 101 7.09 -1.88 -1.02
CA LEU A 101 6.20 -2.58 -0.10
C LEU A 101 5.15 -1.58 0.41
N ALA A 102 3.96 -1.58 -0.15
CA ALA A 102 2.89 -0.62 0.18
C ALA A 102 1.91 -1.23 1.19
N ALA A 103 1.83 -0.68 2.41
CA ALA A 103 0.94 -1.16 3.48
C ALA A 103 -0.20 -0.16 3.72
N PHE A 104 -1.33 -0.39 3.07
CA PHE A 104 -2.50 0.50 3.11
C PHE A 104 -3.80 -0.29 3.33
N VAL A 105 -4.77 0.31 4.02
CA VAL A 105 -6.12 -0.26 4.10
C VAL A 105 -6.71 -0.41 2.70
N SER A 106 -6.57 0.63 1.86
CA SER A 106 -7.02 0.66 0.44
C SER A 106 -8.38 -0.04 0.24
N PRO A 107 -9.46 0.50 0.84
CA PRO A 107 -10.70 -0.25 1.03
C PRO A 107 -11.48 -0.50 -0.26
N TYR A 108 -11.20 0.25 -1.33
CA TYR A 108 -11.96 0.19 -2.57
C TYR A 108 -11.19 -0.58 -3.66
N GLU A 109 -11.83 -1.59 -4.24
CA GLU A 109 -11.29 -2.41 -5.33
C GLU A 109 -10.88 -1.56 -6.54
N ALA A 110 -11.72 -0.58 -6.90
CA ALA A 110 -11.46 0.31 -8.03
C ALA A 110 -10.14 1.08 -7.88
N ASP A 111 -9.78 1.49 -6.66
CA ASP A 111 -8.54 2.23 -6.42
C ASP A 111 -7.32 1.31 -6.49
N ARG A 112 -7.40 0.10 -5.94
CA ARG A 112 -6.33 -0.91 -6.05
C ARG A 112 -6.08 -1.31 -7.51
N ARG A 113 -7.15 -1.50 -8.28
CA ARG A 113 -7.08 -1.81 -9.71
C ARG A 113 -6.39 -0.70 -10.51
N LYS A 114 -6.70 0.58 -10.23
CA LYS A 114 -6.01 1.71 -10.89
C LYS A 114 -4.50 1.70 -10.65
N VAL A 115 -4.07 1.35 -9.43
CA VAL A 115 -2.64 1.22 -9.14
C VAL A 115 -2.03 0.05 -9.92
N ARG A 116 -2.70 -1.11 -9.97
CA ARG A 116 -2.26 -2.27 -10.77
C ARG A 116 -2.13 -1.91 -12.26
N GLU A 117 -3.09 -1.17 -12.80
CA GLU A 117 -3.05 -0.70 -14.19
C GLU A 117 -1.89 0.28 -14.43
N LEU A 118 -1.64 1.19 -13.49
CA LEU A 118 -0.58 2.20 -13.57
C LEU A 118 0.83 1.57 -13.62
N VAL A 119 1.10 0.59 -12.77
CA VAL A 119 2.45 -0.02 -12.64
C VAL A 119 2.65 -1.22 -13.56
N GLY A 120 1.59 -1.70 -14.22
CA GLY A 120 1.57 -2.95 -14.98
C GLY A 120 1.29 -4.16 -14.09
N ALA A 121 0.39 -5.03 -14.56
CA ALA A 121 -0.08 -6.17 -13.79
C ALA A 121 1.06 -7.14 -13.41
N GLU A 122 2.08 -7.25 -14.24
CA GLU A 122 3.27 -8.10 -14.04
C GLU A 122 4.22 -7.58 -12.96
N ASN A 123 4.07 -6.32 -12.56
CA ASN A 123 4.86 -5.66 -11.53
C ASN A 123 4.08 -5.46 -10.22
N PHE A 124 2.82 -5.92 -10.15
CA PHE A 124 1.93 -5.72 -9.01
C PHE A 124 1.57 -7.06 -8.37
N ILE A 125 1.85 -7.17 -7.07
CA ILE A 125 1.50 -8.35 -6.25
C ILE A 125 0.55 -7.87 -5.15
N GLU A 126 -0.73 -8.26 -5.23
CA GLU A 126 -1.73 -7.93 -4.21
C GLU A 126 -1.73 -8.97 -3.10
N VAL A 127 -1.42 -8.53 -1.88
CA VAL A 127 -1.42 -9.37 -0.69
C VAL A 127 -2.59 -8.97 0.20
N TYR A 128 -3.57 -9.84 0.31
CA TYR A 128 -4.69 -9.67 1.22
C TYR A 128 -4.36 -10.19 2.62
N CYS A 129 -4.21 -9.28 3.58
CA CYS A 129 -4.05 -9.59 4.99
C CYS A 129 -5.43 -9.87 5.60
N ARG A 130 -5.88 -11.14 5.51
CA ARG A 130 -7.18 -11.57 6.01
C ARG A 130 -7.15 -11.69 7.52
N CYS A 131 -7.99 -10.90 8.18
CA CYS A 131 -8.13 -10.92 9.63
C CYS A 131 -9.59 -10.60 10.00
N PRO A 132 -10.22 -11.37 10.89
CA PRO A 132 -11.54 -11.03 11.44
C PRO A 132 -11.50 -9.67 12.14
N VAL A 133 -12.61 -8.92 12.04
CA VAL A 133 -12.67 -7.57 12.60
C VAL A 133 -12.47 -7.57 14.12
N GLU A 134 -12.97 -8.60 14.81
CA GLU A 134 -12.84 -8.78 16.25
C GLU A 134 -11.36 -8.92 16.68
N VAL A 135 -10.57 -9.62 15.85
CA VAL A 135 -9.13 -9.79 16.08
C VAL A 135 -8.38 -8.49 15.78
N CYS A 136 -8.76 -7.79 14.71
CA CYS A 136 -8.21 -6.46 14.42
C CYS A 136 -8.48 -5.47 15.56
N GLU A 137 -9.71 -5.51 16.10
CA GLU A 137 -10.13 -4.66 17.21
C GLU A 137 -9.35 -4.97 18.50
N SER A 138 -9.10 -6.25 18.80
CA SER A 138 -8.30 -6.66 19.96
C SER A 138 -6.84 -6.26 19.87
N ARG A 139 -6.32 -6.05 18.66
CA ARG A 139 -4.93 -5.63 18.37
C ARG A 139 -4.78 -4.11 18.23
N ASP A 140 -5.87 -3.35 18.35
CA ASP A 140 -5.87 -1.91 18.12
C ASP A 140 -5.33 -1.12 19.31
N GLU A 141 -4.02 -1.02 19.42
CA GLU A 141 -3.33 -0.25 20.48
C GLU A 141 -3.72 1.23 20.51
N LYS A 142 -4.16 1.81 19.37
CA LYS A 142 -4.58 3.21 19.25
C LYS A 142 -6.00 3.45 19.77
N GLY A 143 -6.77 2.38 19.95
CA GLY A 143 -8.19 2.44 20.36
C GLY A 143 -9.10 3.07 19.29
N ASN A 144 -8.72 3.03 18.02
CA ASN A 144 -9.48 3.65 16.94
C ASN A 144 -10.82 2.93 16.67
N TYR A 145 -10.87 1.60 16.83
CA TYR A 145 -12.13 0.85 16.72
C TYR A 145 -13.12 1.28 17.79
N ALA A 146 -12.70 1.36 19.06
CA ALA A 146 -13.55 1.81 20.15
C ALA A 146 -14.06 3.25 19.92
N LYS A 147 -13.18 4.16 19.50
CA LYS A 147 -13.55 5.54 19.14
C LYS A 147 -14.54 5.58 17.98
N ALA A 148 -14.33 4.75 16.94
CA ALA A 148 -15.23 4.68 15.78
C ALA A 148 -16.61 4.14 16.16
N ARG A 149 -16.69 3.10 17.00
CA ARG A 149 -17.96 2.56 17.52
C ARG A 149 -18.71 3.58 18.39
N ALA A 150 -17.99 4.40 19.14
CA ALA A 150 -18.56 5.50 19.93
C ALA A 150 -18.92 6.74 19.07
N GLY A 151 -18.75 6.69 17.73
CA GLY A 151 -19.05 7.81 16.82
C GLY A 151 -17.98 8.91 16.79
N GLY A 152 -16.84 8.72 17.46
CA GLY A 152 -15.75 9.70 17.51
C GLY A 152 -14.88 9.74 16.26
N ILE A 153 -14.94 8.71 15.40
CA ILE A 153 -14.23 8.68 14.11
C ILE A 153 -15.25 8.37 13.00
N ALA A 154 -15.45 9.33 12.12
CA ALA A 154 -16.27 9.15 10.94
C ALA A 154 -15.53 8.34 9.86
N HIS A 155 -16.27 7.57 9.06
CA HIS A 155 -15.74 6.82 7.91
C HIS A 155 -14.60 5.83 8.25
N PHE A 156 -14.67 5.19 9.42
CA PHE A 156 -13.67 4.20 9.82
C PHE A 156 -13.95 2.86 9.14
N THR A 157 -12.99 2.37 8.36
CA THR A 157 -13.11 1.11 7.60
C THR A 157 -13.27 -0.09 8.54
N GLY A 158 -14.29 -0.89 8.28
CA GLY A 158 -14.66 -2.04 9.10
C GLY A 158 -15.65 -1.74 10.22
N VAL A 159 -16.04 -0.46 10.43
CA VAL A 159 -17.07 -0.04 11.41
C VAL A 159 -18.14 0.80 10.71
N SER A 160 -17.79 2.00 10.25
CA SER A 160 -18.71 2.97 9.62
C SER A 160 -18.43 3.22 8.14
N ALA A 161 -17.41 2.58 7.58
CA ALA A 161 -17.10 2.58 6.17
C ALA A 161 -16.81 1.16 5.68
N PRO A 162 -17.13 0.83 4.41
CA PRO A 162 -16.92 -0.50 3.86
C PRO A 162 -15.44 -0.81 3.64
N TYR A 163 -15.14 -2.13 3.58
CA TYR A 163 -13.93 -2.68 3.03
C TYR A 163 -14.30 -3.70 1.96
N GLU A 164 -13.93 -3.43 0.74
CA GLU A 164 -14.13 -4.33 -0.40
C GLU A 164 -13.00 -5.35 -0.44
N THR A 165 -13.29 -6.56 0.02
CA THR A 165 -12.33 -7.68 -0.01
C THR A 165 -11.88 -7.95 -1.46
N PRO A 166 -10.57 -8.07 -1.71
CA PRO A 166 -10.09 -8.43 -3.03
C PRO A 166 -10.72 -9.73 -3.54
N GLU A 167 -11.26 -9.71 -4.75
CA GLU A 167 -11.85 -10.91 -5.37
C GLU A 167 -10.79 -11.92 -5.81
N ARG A 168 -9.66 -11.44 -6.30
CA ARG A 168 -8.56 -12.25 -6.86
C ARG A 168 -7.20 -11.69 -6.44
N PRO A 169 -6.88 -11.69 -5.14
CA PRO A 169 -5.55 -11.29 -4.70
C PRO A 169 -4.51 -12.32 -5.17
N ASP A 170 -3.28 -11.89 -5.42
CA ASP A 170 -2.19 -12.78 -5.78
C ASP A 170 -1.78 -13.67 -4.59
N LEU A 171 -1.96 -13.17 -3.35
CA LEU A 171 -1.69 -13.91 -2.12
C LEU A 171 -2.71 -13.55 -1.04
N VAL A 172 -3.18 -14.55 -0.30
CA VAL A 172 -3.96 -14.37 0.93
C VAL A 172 -3.12 -14.83 2.11
N LEU A 173 -2.88 -13.93 3.06
CA LEU A 173 -2.24 -14.25 4.33
C LEU A 173 -3.29 -14.19 5.44
N ASP A 174 -3.52 -15.32 6.09
CA ASP A 174 -4.37 -15.39 7.26
C ASP A 174 -3.58 -14.97 8.49
N THR A 175 -3.82 -13.74 8.93
CA THR A 175 -3.10 -13.13 10.04
C THR A 175 -3.80 -13.35 11.39
N ASN A 176 -4.84 -14.17 11.43
CA ASN A 176 -5.57 -14.48 12.66
C ASN A 176 -4.76 -15.36 13.62
N ARG A 177 -3.80 -16.14 13.13
CA ARG A 177 -3.12 -17.22 13.85
C ARG A 177 -1.70 -16.87 14.34
N THR A 178 -1.37 -15.61 14.45
CA THR A 178 -0.06 -15.17 14.99
C THR A 178 -0.19 -14.66 16.40
#